data_17ae0eb5d1846f8be823d64e9e3040d5
#
_entry.id   17ae0eb5d1846f8be823d64e9e3040d5
#
_cell.length_a   1.000
_cell.length_b   1.000
_cell.length_c   1.000
_cell.angle_alpha   90.00
_cell.angle_beta   90.00
_cell.angle_gamma   90.00
#
_symmetry.space_group_name_H-M   'P 1'
#
loop_
_entity.id
_entity.type
_entity.pdbx_description
1 polymer ?
#
loop_
_entity_poly.entity_id
_entity_poly.type
_entity_poly.pdbx_seq_one_letter_code
_entity_poly.pdbx_strand_id
1 'polypeptide(L)'
;MRSWIKPVKQGIVSRCTFFSLVSFLGISAQLVLGESAQHEEADLPITTIQVGTPERIDVSPSEFTICGPRDQLQLVVTGHYANGEIADLTRVATLMFSSPGIAESAERSVIKPLADGETTVAVSVGGCSKSISLNVTNQKSKDPVSFYYEALPALSKAGCAAGGCHGAPHGKGEFRLSLWGF
;
A
#
# COMPACT_ATOMS: atom_id res chain seq x y z
N MET A 1 -38.66 5.88 19.54
CA MET A 1 -38.93 6.83 18.44
C MET A 1 -38.55 6.19 17.11
N ARG A 2 -39.44 6.26 16.17
CA ARG A 2 -39.67 5.40 15.02
C ARG A 2 -38.58 5.40 13.94
N SER A 3 -38.20 4.20 13.50
CA SER A 3 -37.49 3.83 12.29
C SER A 3 -38.21 4.29 11.02
N TRP A 4 -37.42 4.75 10.01
CA TRP A 4 -37.89 4.87 8.63
C TRP A 4 -36.86 4.24 7.68
N ILE A 5 -37.14 2.98 7.29
CA ILE A 5 -36.51 2.34 6.15
C ILE A 5 -37.59 2.25 5.07
N LYS A 6 -37.35 2.86 3.89
CA LYS A 6 -38.22 2.75 2.73
C LYS A 6 -37.66 1.65 1.79
N PRO A 7 -38.53 0.81 1.22
CA PRO A 7 -38.12 -0.23 0.28
C PRO A 7 -37.96 0.31 -1.14
N VAL A 8 -36.93 -0.22 -1.83
CA VAL A 8 -36.65 0.00 -3.25
C VAL A 8 -37.61 -0.85 -4.09
N LYS A 9 -38.34 -0.23 -5.01
CA LYS A 9 -39.21 -0.88 -5.98
C LYS A 9 -38.42 -1.45 -7.16
N GLN A 10 -38.57 -2.74 -7.43
CA GLN A 10 -38.13 -3.40 -8.65
C GLN A 10 -39.03 -3.00 -9.81
N GLY A 11 -38.43 -2.45 -10.87
CA GLY A 11 -39.08 -2.15 -12.14
C GLY A 11 -39.05 -3.33 -13.10
N ILE A 12 -40.20 -3.73 -13.56
CA ILE A 12 -40.48 -4.79 -14.54
C ILE A 12 -40.03 -4.32 -15.90
N VAL A 13 -39.19 -5.11 -16.59
CA VAL A 13 -38.78 -4.86 -17.97
C VAL A 13 -39.75 -5.56 -18.91
N SER A 14 -40.51 -4.75 -19.68
CA SER A 14 -41.44 -5.19 -20.73
C SER A 14 -40.68 -5.58 -22.00
N ARG A 15 -41.03 -6.77 -22.53
CA ARG A 15 -40.59 -7.28 -23.83
C ARG A 15 -41.36 -6.56 -24.95
N CYS A 16 -40.66 -5.97 -25.88
CA CYS A 16 -41.22 -5.63 -27.20
C CYS A 16 -40.48 -6.41 -28.28
N THR A 17 -41.19 -7.38 -28.83
CA THR A 17 -40.87 -8.06 -30.08
C THR A 17 -41.35 -7.19 -31.25
N PHE A 18 -40.46 -6.79 -32.14
CA PHE A 18 -40.82 -6.29 -33.46
C PHE A 18 -40.04 -7.05 -34.52
N PHE A 19 -40.79 -7.84 -35.29
CA PHE A 19 -40.37 -8.45 -36.54
C PHE A 19 -40.48 -7.40 -37.65
N SER A 20 -39.40 -7.11 -38.34
CA SER A 20 -39.48 -6.47 -39.65
C SER A 20 -38.35 -6.99 -40.53
N LEU A 21 -38.78 -7.67 -41.57
CA LEU A 21 -38.00 -8.24 -42.66
C LEU A 21 -37.74 -7.13 -43.66
N VAL A 22 -36.47 -6.72 -43.85
CA VAL A 22 -36.07 -5.96 -45.04
C VAL A 22 -34.75 -6.51 -45.53
N SER A 23 -34.81 -7.19 -46.68
CA SER A 23 -33.65 -7.57 -47.48
C SER A 23 -33.07 -6.32 -48.14
N PHE A 24 -31.76 -6.07 -47.96
CA PHE A 24 -30.98 -5.23 -48.85
C PHE A 24 -29.57 -5.75 -49.02
N LEU A 25 -29.15 -5.75 -50.26
CA LEU A 25 -27.87 -6.24 -50.79
C LEU A 25 -26.63 -5.65 -50.10
N GLY A 26 -25.69 -6.52 -49.93
CA GLY A 26 -24.23 -6.45 -49.92
C GLY A 26 -23.48 -5.12 -50.05
N ILE A 27 -22.84 -4.73 -48.95
CA ILE A 27 -21.51 -4.11 -48.97
C ILE A 27 -20.81 -4.64 -47.69
N SER A 28 -19.81 -5.48 -47.89
CA SER A 28 -18.97 -5.98 -46.81
C SER A 28 -18.03 -4.87 -46.32
N ALA A 29 -18.47 -4.07 -45.38
CA ALA A 29 -17.56 -3.27 -44.58
C ALA A 29 -17.07 -4.18 -43.46
N GLN A 30 -15.83 -4.70 -43.55
CA GLN A 30 -15.13 -5.32 -42.44
C GLN A 30 -14.85 -4.24 -41.43
N LEU A 31 -15.71 -4.17 -40.42
CA LEU A 31 -15.42 -3.46 -39.19
C LEU A 31 -14.28 -4.23 -38.50
N VAL A 32 -13.08 -3.68 -38.58
CA VAL A 32 -11.97 -4.09 -37.69
C VAL A 32 -12.38 -3.65 -36.30
N LEU A 33 -13.03 -4.53 -35.56
CA LEU A 33 -13.20 -4.40 -34.12
C LEU A 33 -11.80 -4.46 -33.52
N GLY A 34 -11.30 -3.31 -33.10
CA GLY A 34 -10.12 -3.24 -32.26
C GLY A 34 -10.39 -4.06 -31.01
N GLU A 35 -9.74 -5.21 -30.93
CA GLU A 35 -9.67 -6.06 -29.75
C GLU A 35 -8.98 -5.24 -28.66
N SER A 36 -9.77 -4.64 -27.79
CA SER A 36 -9.27 -4.07 -26.57
C SER A 36 -8.68 -5.23 -25.77
N ALA A 37 -7.36 -5.33 -25.76
CA ALA A 37 -6.66 -6.23 -24.85
C ALA A 37 -7.10 -5.88 -23.43
N GLN A 38 -8.05 -6.63 -22.90
CA GLN A 38 -8.34 -6.64 -21.49
C GLN A 38 -7.07 -7.20 -20.84
N HIS A 39 -6.32 -6.33 -20.18
CA HIS A 39 -5.30 -6.73 -19.23
C HIS A 39 -6.08 -7.43 -18.11
N GLU A 40 -6.22 -8.72 -18.23
CA GLU A 40 -6.63 -9.61 -17.14
C GLU A 40 -5.47 -9.57 -16.15
N GLU A 41 -5.60 -8.68 -15.17
CA GLU A 41 -4.71 -8.63 -14.03
C GLU A 41 -4.89 -9.96 -13.33
N ALA A 42 -3.95 -10.88 -13.58
CA ALA A 42 -3.93 -12.19 -12.96
C ALA A 42 -3.90 -11.96 -11.44
N ASP A 43 -5.04 -12.15 -10.79
CA ASP A 43 -5.17 -12.18 -9.34
C ASP A 43 -4.35 -13.40 -8.85
N LEU A 44 -3.05 -13.14 -8.68
CA LEU A 44 -2.15 -14.15 -8.11
C LEU A 44 -2.69 -14.45 -6.71
N PRO A 45 -2.98 -15.73 -6.40
CA PRO A 45 -3.51 -16.08 -5.10
C PRO A 45 -2.58 -15.53 -4.03
N ILE A 46 -3.11 -14.69 -3.14
CA ILE A 46 -2.38 -14.20 -1.98
C ILE A 46 -1.99 -15.44 -1.20
N THR A 47 -0.74 -15.88 -1.34
CA THR A 47 -0.24 -17.03 -0.60
C THR A 47 -0.35 -16.70 0.88
N THR A 48 -1.23 -17.38 1.57
CA THR A 48 -1.36 -17.26 3.02
C THR A 48 -0.01 -17.63 3.62
N ILE A 49 0.61 -16.68 4.33
CA ILE A 49 1.90 -16.91 4.99
C ILE A 49 1.66 -17.96 6.08
N GLN A 50 2.25 -19.16 5.91
CA GLN A 50 2.25 -20.20 6.93
C GLN A 50 3.32 -19.83 7.96
N VAL A 51 2.90 -19.27 9.07
CA VAL A 51 3.82 -18.80 10.12
C VAL A 51 4.63 -19.95 10.72
N GLY A 52 4.01 -21.11 10.89
CA GLY A 52 4.64 -22.24 11.57
C GLY A 52 5.10 -21.88 12.99
N THR A 53 6.17 -22.55 13.46
CA THR A 53 6.79 -22.29 14.77
C THR A 53 8.25 -21.94 14.56
N PRO A 54 8.61 -20.63 14.40
CA PRO A 54 10.00 -20.22 14.31
C PRO A 54 10.72 -20.49 15.65
N GLU A 55 11.99 -20.86 15.61
CA GLU A 55 12.83 -20.98 16.83
C GLU A 55 13.18 -19.62 17.41
N ARG A 56 13.38 -18.64 16.55
CA ARG A 56 13.67 -17.26 16.92
C ARG A 56 13.20 -16.28 15.85
N ILE A 57 13.03 -15.04 16.27
CA ILE A 57 12.78 -13.92 15.36
C ILE A 57 13.88 -12.87 15.47
N ASP A 58 14.23 -12.28 14.33
CA ASP A 58 15.04 -11.08 14.27
C ASP A 58 14.16 -9.91 13.85
N VAL A 59 14.35 -8.77 14.52
CA VAL A 59 13.62 -7.52 14.24
C VAL A 59 14.63 -6.45 13.90
N SER A 60 14.43 -5.80 12.78
CA SER A 60 15.30 -4.73 12.28
C SER A 60 14.48 -3.47 11.96
N PRO A 61 14.96 -2.31 12.37
CA PRO A 61 16.09 -2.07 13.27
C PRO A 61 15.78 -2.48 14.73
N SER A 62 16.82 -2.69 15.55
CA SER A 62 16.67 -3.07 16.97
C SER A 62 16.43 -1.88 17.91
N GLU A 63 16.86 -0.69 17.48
CA GLU A 63 16.62 0.59 18.12
C GLU A 63 16.50 1.67 17.05
N PHE A 64 15.69 2.69 17.28
CA PHE A 64 15.52 3.76 16.32
C PHE A 64 14.86 5.01 16.91
N THR A 65 15.04 6.12 16.19
CA THR A 65 14.41 7.40 16.50
C THR A 65 13.56 7.83 15.34
N ILE A 66 12.30 8.18 15.60
CA ILE A 66 11.42 8.86 14.66
C ILE A 66 11.46 10.36 14.95
N CYS A 67 11.76 11.17 13.95
CA CYS A 67 11.92 12.61 14.11
C CYS A 67 10.92 13.38 13.27
N GLY A 68 9.97 14.03 13.93
CA GLY A 68 8.93 14.84 13.30
C GLY A 68 7.65 14.09 12.93
N PRO A 69 6.57 14.82 12.67
CA PRO A 69 5.22 14.24 12.52
C PRO A 69 4.99 13.51 11.20
N ARG A 70 5.89 13.67 10.22
CA ARG A 70 5.80 13.02 8.91
C ARG A 70 6.70 11.82 8.76
N ASP A 71 7.61 11.62 9.72
CA ASP A 71 8.51 10.47 9.71
C ASP A 71 7.77 9.21 10.19
N GLN A 72 8.14 8.09 9.64
CA GLN A 72 7.58 6.79 10.00
C GLN A 72 8.61 5.70 9.74
N LEU A 73 8.49 4.61 10.46
CA LEU A 73 9.39 3.48 10.29
C LEU A 73 8.62 2.20 10.00
N GLN A 74 9.09 1.44 9.02
CA GLN A 74 8.68 0.06 8.84
C GLN A 74 9.67 -0.88 9.51
N LEU A 75 9.18 -1.76 10.38
CA LEU A 75 9.95 -2.87 10.92
C LEU A 75 10.00 -4.02 9.89
N VAL A 76 11.10 -4.74 9.92
CA VAL A 76 11.27 -6.01 9.23
C VAL A 76 11.40 -7.11 10.29
N VAL A 77 10.57 -8.13 10.20
CA VAL A 77 10.55 -9.27 11.13
C VAL A 77 10.91 -10.53 10.36
N THR A 78 12.04 -11.11 10.71
CA THR A 78 12.56 -12.33 10.07
C THR A 78 12.45 -13.51 11.02
N GLY A 79 11.76 -14.56 10.61
CA GLY A 79 11.67 -15.83 11.33
C GLY A 79 12.76 -16.80 10.91
N HIS A 80 13.36 -17.50 11.88
CA HIS A 80 14.33 -18.57 11.65
C HIS A 80 13.77 -19.89 12.21
N TYR A 81 13.83 -20.94 11.41
CA TYR A 81 13.23 -22.24 11.70
C TYR A 81 14.28 -23.33 11.91
N ALA A 82 13.93 -24.40 12.63
CA ALA A 82 14.81 -25.51 12.94
C ALA A 82 15.41 -26.21 11.71
N ASN A 83 14.70 -26.20 10.60
CA ASN A 83 15.14 -26.77 9.33
C ASN A 83 16.13 -25.86 8.57
N GLY A 84 16.52 -24.72 9.12
CA GLY A 84 17.37 -23.71 8.48
C GLY A 84 16.64 -22.76 7.55
N GLU A 85 15.34 -22.87 7.41
CA GLU A 85 14.52 -21.96 6.61
C GLU A 85 14.46 -20.57 7.26
N ILE A 86 14.37 -19.53 6.42
CA ILE A 86 14.22 -18.13 6.83
C ILE A 86 12.99 -17.58 6.11
N ALA A 87 12.08 -16.95 6.84
CA ALA A 87 10.88 -16.35 6.27
C ALA A 87 10.66 -14.91 6.73
N ASP A 88 10.08 -14.09 5.85
CA ASP A 88 9.61 -12.74 6.18
C ASP A 88 8.25 -12.82 6.88
N LEU A 89 8.22 -12.50 8.17
CA LEU A 89 7.04 -12.50 9.02
C LEU A 89 6.50 -11.10 9.32
N THR A 90 7.02 -10.07 8.65
CA THR A 90 6.68 -8.65 8.86
C THR A 90 5.17 -8.39 8.84
N ARG A 91 4.44 -9.03 7.91
CA ARG A 91 3.01 -8.80 7.73
C ARG A 91 2.11 -9.48 8.77
N VAL A 92 2.64 -10.49 9.43
CA VAL A 92 1.87 -11.31 10.40
C VAL A 92 2.33 -11.09 11.83
N ALA A 93 3.35 -10.26 12.03
CA ALA A 93 3.82 -9.87 13.35
C ALA A 93 2.84 -8.91 14.04
N THR A 94 2.65 -9.11 15.33
CA THR A 94 1.86 -8.23 16.20
C THR A 94 2.79 -7.29 16.96
N LEU A 95 2.47 -6.00 16.99
CA LEU A 95 3.22 -4.98 17.70
C LEU A 95 2.42 -4.48 18.91
N MET A 96 3.05 -4.45 20.07
CA MET A 96 2.47 -3.90 21.30
C MET A 96 3.41 -2.83 21.86
N PHE A 97 2.86 -1.66 22.18
CA PHE A 97 3.61 -0.52 22.71
C PHE A 97 3.43 -0.44 24.22
N SER A 98 4.52 -0.26 24.97
CA SER A 98 4.46 -0.05 26.42
C SER A 98 3.78 1.29 26.78
N SER A 99 3.89 2.27 25.89
CA SER A 99 3.28 3.60 26.02
C SER A 99 2.48 3.92 24.75
N PRO A 100 1.20 3.54 24.66
CA PRO A 100 0.41 3.66 23.41
C PRO A 100 0.13 5.10 22.97
N GLY A 101 0.37 6.10 23.84
CA GLY A 101 0.23 7.51 23.46
C GLY A 101 1.42 8.10 22.72
N ILE A 102 2.55 7.37 22.58
CA ILE A 102 3.77 7.86 21.93
C ILE A 102 3.81 7.46 20.45
N ALA A 103 3.39 6.24 20.14
CA ALA A 103 3.35 5.73 18.77
C ALA A 103 2.25 4.69 18.61
N GLU A 104 1.86 4.46 17.36
CA GLU A 104 0.88 3.45 16.98
C GLU A 104 1.38 2.57 15.82
N SER A 105 0.82 1.38 15.70
CA SER A 105 1.06 0.49 14.57
C SER A 105 0.05 0.77 13.45
N ALA A 106 0.55 0.99 12.25
CA ALA A 106 -0.23 0.98 11.02
C ALA A 106 -0.06 -0.37 10.29
N GLU A 107 -0.66 -0.50 9.12
CA GLU A 107 -0.56 -1.71 8.31
C GLU A 107 0.90 -2.13 8.03
N ARG A 108 1.12 -3.42 7.94
CA ARG A 108 2.41 -4.03 7.57
C ARG A 108 3.57 -3.66 8.49
N SER A 109 3.33 -3.58 9.81
CA SER A 109 4.35 -3.25 10.80
C SER A 109 5.02 -1.89 10.59
N VAL A 110 4.28 -0.92 10.02
CA VAL A 110 4.68 0.48 9.99
C VAL A 110 4.35 1.12 11.33
N ILE A 111 5.31 1.83 11.91
CA ILE A 111 5.15 2.60 13.14
C ILE A 111 5.02 4.07 12.79
N LYS A 112 3.96 4.70 13.32
CA LYS A 112 3.70 6.14 13.19
C LYS A 112 3.81 6.80 14.55
N PRO A 113 4.45 7.97 14.63
CA PRO A 113 4.56 8.71 15.87
C PRO A 113 3.24 9.44 16.21
N LEU A 114 2.97 9.58 17.52
CA LEU A 114 1.83 10.36 18.04
C LEU A 114 2.31 11.52 18.92
N ALA A 115 3.32 11.30 19.76
CA ALA A 115 3.85 12.30 20.67
C ALA A 115 5.34 12.07 20.96
N ASP A 116 6.04 13.11 21.39
CA ASP A 116 7.42 13.01 21.85
C ASP A 116 7.52 12.10 23.08
N GLY A 117 8.55 11.27 23.13
CA GLY A 117 8.83 10.39 24.26
C GLY A 117 9.49 9.09 23.85
N GLU A 118 9.69 8.22 24.83
CA GLU A 118 10.30 6.90 24.66
C GLU A 118 9.26 5.79 24.95
N THR A 119 9.30 4.74 24.16
CA THR A 119 8.49 3.56 24.37
C THR A 119 9.24 2.30 23.93
N THR A 120 8.84 1.16 24.47
CA THR A 120 9.30 -0.13 24.01
C THR A 120 8.23 -0.77 23.15
N VAL A 121 8.62 -1.32 22.02
CA VAL A 121 7.74 -2.06 21.12
C VAL A 121 8.04 -3.55 21.26
N ALA A 122 7.08 -4.31 21.76
CA ALA A 122 7.14 -5.77 21.79
C ALA A 122 6.58 -6.30 20.47
N VAL A 123 7.41 -7.00 19.73
CA VAL A 123 7.08 -7.65 18.46
C VAL A 123 6.90 -9.13 18.71
N SER A 124 5.76 -9.71 18.35
CA SER A 124 5.47 -11.12 18.57
C SER A 124 4.88 -11.80 17.33
N VAL A 125 5.33 -13.01 17.06
CA VAL A 125 4.83 -13.87 15.99
C VAL A 125 5.26 -15.34 16.22
N GLY A 126 4.36 -16.29 15.95
CA GLY A 126 4.67 -17.72 16.01
C GLY A 126 5.16 -18.22 17.37
N GLY A 127 4.77 -17.57 18.46
CA GLY A 127 5.21 -17.90 19.82
C GLY A 127 6.53 -17.26 20.25
N CYS A 128 7.26 -16.61 19.33
CA CYS A 128 8.47 -15.82 19.62
C CYS A 128 8.12 -14.37 19.90
N SER A 129 8.92 -13.70 20.73
CA SER A 129 8.79 -12.28 21.04
C SER A 129 10.15 -11.61 21.15
N LYS A 130 10.24 -10.35 20.68
CA LYS A 130 11.43 -9.51 20.81
C LYS A 130 11.02 -8.07 21.08
N SER A 131 11.72 -7.41 22.01
CA SER A 131 11.48 -6.01 22.33
C SER A 131 12.54 -5.12 21.70
N ILE A 132 12.10 -3.96 21.19
CA ILE A 132 12.95 -2.94 20.58
C ILE A 132 12.65 -1.59 21.21
N SER A 133 13.63 -0.70 21.25
CA SER A 133 13.50 0.66 21.78
C SER A 133 13.11 1.64 20.67
N LEU A 134 12.13 2.48 20.96
CA LEU A 134 11.67 3.57 20.09
C LEU A 134 11.77 4.89 20.84
N ASN A 135 12.44 5.85 20.24
CA ASN A 135 12.43 7.25 20.66
C ASN A 135 11.71 8.10 19.63
N VAL A 136 10.77 8.94 20.05
CA VAL A 136 10.01 9.85 19.19
C VAL A 136 10.34 11.29 19.63
N THR A 137 10.72 12.12 18.67
CA THR A 137 11.11 13.51 18.92
C THR A 137 10.52 14.46 17.89
N ASN A 138 10.44 15.74 18.25
CA ASN A 138 10.08 16.84 17.34
C ASN A 138 8.68 16.73 16.71
N GLN A 139 7.70 16.14 17.38
CA GLN A 139 6.34 15.98 16.84
C GLN A 139 5.62 17.31 16.62
N LYS A 140 6.06 18.39 17.25
CA LYS A 140 5.52 19.74 17.04
C LYS A 140 6.26 20.54 15.98
N SER A 141 7.25 19.95 15.33
CA SER A 141 8.00 20.61 14.26
C SER A 141 7.07 21.00 13.11
N LYS A 142 7.27 22.22 12.61
CA LYS A 142 6.61 22.77 11.42
C LYS A 142 7.59 22.90 10.25
N ASP A 143 8.59 22.04 10.19
CA ASP A 143 9.59 22.08 9.14
C ASP A 143 8.92 22.05 7.76
N PRO A 144 9.39 22.87 6.81
CA PRO A 144 8.87 22.82 5.46
C PRO A 144 9.10 21.45 4.82
N VAL A 145 8.20 21.07 3.92
CA VAL A 145 8.35 19.83 3.15
C VAL A 145 9.61 19.93 2.29
N SER A 146 10.52 18.99 2.44
CA SER A 146 11.70 18.90 1.60
C SER A 146 11.30 18.40 0.20
N PHE A 147 11.61 19.22 -0.82
CA PHE A 147 11.36 18.77 -2.19
C PHE A 147 12.19 17.52 -2.51
N TYR A 148 13.46 17.49 -2.11
CA TYR A 148 14.38 16.42 -2.43
C TYR A 148 14.09 15.12 -1.67
N TYR A 149 13.87 15.22 -0.35
CA TYR A 149 13.73 14.03 0.51
C TYR A 149 12.29 13.54 0.66
N GLU A 150 11.28 14.36 0.39
CA GLU A 150 9.88 14.02 0.61
C GLU A 150 9.06 14.09 -0.69
N ALA A 151 9.05 15.24 -1.37
CA ALA A 151 8.20 15.43 -2.55
C ALA A 151 8.67 14.60 -3.76
N LEU A 152 9.97 14.63 -4.06
CA LEU A 152 10.53 13.95 -5.22
C LEU A 152 10.40 12.41 -5.16
N PRO A 153 10.66 11.73 -4.03
CA PRO A 153 10.36 10.30 -3.89
C PRO A 153 8.88 9.96 -4.06
N ALA A 154 7.98 10.79 -3.54
CA ALA A 154 6.54 10.60 -3.70
C ALA A 154 6.10 10.72 -5.17
N LEU A 155 6.59 11.74 -5.89
CA LEU A 155 6.35 11.93 -7.32
C LEU A 155 6.94 10.79 -8.15
N SER A 156 8.13 10.30 -7.80
CA SER A 156 8.77 9.17 -8.48
C SER A 156 7.97 7.87 -8.28
N LYS A 157 7.50 7.60 -7.06
CA LYS A 157 6.64 6.45 -6.75
C LYS A 157 5.30 6.52 -7.48
N ALA A 158 4.76 7.71 -7.66
CA ALA A 158 3.53 7.94 -8.44
C ALA A 158 3.74 7.83 -9.96
N GLY A 159 4.97 7.59 -10.44
CA GLY A 159 5.30 7.47 -11.86
C GLY A 159 5.49 8.80 -12.58
N CYS A 160 5.44 9.93 -11.88
CA CYS A 160 5.58 11.25 -12.51
C CYS A 160 6.95 11.47 -13.14
N ALA A 161 8.01 10.84 -12.61
CA ALA A 161 9.38 10.89 -13.14
C ALA A 161 9.62 9.87 -14.27
N ALA A 162 8.61 9.14 -14.76
CA ALA A 162 8.75 8.21 -15.87
C ALA A 162 9.15 8.92 -17.19
N GLY A 163 9.88 8.20 -18.06
CA GLY A 163 10.39 8.74 -19.31
C GLY A 163 9.31 9.28 -20.27
N GLY A 164 8.09 8.72 -20.24
CA GLY A 164 6.95 9.21 -21.01
C GLY A 164 6.27 10.46 -20.43
N CYS A 165 6.67 10.88 -19.22
CA CYS A 165 6.10 12.03 -18.51
C CYS A 165 7.19 13.10 -18.26
N HIS A 166 7.54 13.33 -17.02
CA HIS A 166 8.48 14.39 -16.63
C HIS A 166 9.95 13.92 -16.55
N GLY A 167 10.23 12.62 -16.77
CA GLY A 167 11.59 12.08 -16.81
C GLY A 167 12.28 12.19 -18.15
N ALA A 168 11.58 12.59 -19.23
CA ALA A 168 12.18 12.84 -20.53
C ALA A 168 13.06 14.10 -20.55
N PRO A 169 14.04 14.22 -21.48
CA PRO A 169 14.92 15.40 -21.58
C PRO A 169 14.17 16.73 -21.70
N HIS A 170 13.01 16.73 -22.35
CA HIS A 170 12.19 17.94 -22.50
C HIS A 170 11.08 18.02 -21.46
N GLY A 171 10.73 16.91 -20.81
CA GLY A 171 9.63 16.84 -19.87
C GLY A 171 8.27 17.16 -20.51
N LYS A 172 7.19 16.61 -19.95
CA LYS A 172 5.84 16.95 -20.39
C LYS A 172 5.47 18.36 -19.89
N GLY A 173 5.05 19.25 -20.79
CA GLY A 173 4.74 20.64 -20.45
C GLY A 173 5.96 21.44 -19.96
N GLU A 174 7.16 21.12 -20.47
CA GLU A 174 8.43 21.76 -20.11
C GLU A 174 8.86 21.55 -18.65
N PHE A 175 8.07 20.82 -17.84
CA PHE A 175 8.44 20.44 -16.49
C PHE A 175 9.21 19.13 -16.49
N ARG A 176 10.37 19.12 -15.87
CA ARG A 176 11.32 18.03 -15.88
C ARG A 176 11.65 17.56 -14.48
N LEU A 177 11.54 16.26 -14.25
CA LEU A 177 12.00 15.57 -13.04
C LEU A 177 13.13 14.61 -13.39
N SER A 178 14.12 14.48 -12.53
CA SER A 178 15.17 13.49 -12.70
C SER A 178 14.63 12.08 -12.57
N LEU A 179 15.04 11.14 -13.44
CA LEU A 179 14.77 9.70 -13.29
C LEU A 179 15.46 9.10 -12.06
N TRP A 180 16.52 9.75 -11.57
CA TRP A 180 17.39 9.28 -10.50
C TRP A 180 17.14 10.01 -9.17
N GLY A 181 16.21 10.94 -9.12
CA GLY A 181 15.87 11.68 -7.90
C GLY A 181 16.87 12.79 -7.52
N PHE A 182 17.70 13.24 -8.46
CA PHE A 182 18.63 14.37 -8.26
C PHE A 182 18.77 15.23 -9.52
#